data_109aba8a78ab63e33a6fa890a10acb92
#
_entry.id   109aba8a78ab63e33a6fa890a10acb92
#
_cell.length_a   1.000
_cell.length_b   1.000
_cell.length_c   1.000
_cell.angle_alpha   90.00
_cell.angle_beta   90.00
_cell.angle_gamma   90.00
#
_symmetry.space_group_name_H-M   'P 1'
#
loop_
_entity.id
_entity.type
_entity.pdbx_description
1 polymer ?
#
loop_
_entity_poly.entity_id
_entity_poly.type
_entity_poly.pdbx_seq_one_letter_code
_entity_poly.pdbx_strand_id
1 'polypeptide(L)'
;MSAQEPAVKRERRIDYVEFASRDPAASRRFFEQVFGWRFEDYGPDYTAFDDGGLQGGFFRGEPATSASGAPLVVLYAAQLSPLQAAVLAHGGTLSRPEFTFPGGRRFQFVEPGGNELAVWSERDAD
;
A
#
# COMPACT_ATOMS: atom_id res chain seq x y z
N MET A 1 -2.38 17.25 -18.74
CA MET A 1 -2.19 17.32 -17.28
C MET A 1 -1.40 16.11 -16.83
N SER A 2 -0.42 16.35 -16.01
CA SER A 2 0.40 15.28 -15.47
C SER A 2 -0.37 14.52 -14.40
N ALA A 3 -0.24 13.18 -14.40
CA ALA A 3 -0.71 12.38 -13.28
C ALA A 3 0.06 12.70 -11.99
N GLN A 4 1.22 13.33 -12.16
CA GLN A 4 2.13 13.68 -11.08
C GLN A 4 2.07 15.15 -10.73
N GLU A 5 0.93 15.78 -10.95
CA GLU A 5 0.76 17.18 -10.56
C GLU A 5 1.07 17.34 -9.08
N PRO A 6 1.84 18.37 -8.70
CA PRO A 6 2.21 18.51 -7.30
C PRO A 6 1.00 18.69 -6.41
N ALA A 7 0.98 18.00 -5.30
CA ALA A 7 -0.01 18.20 -4.28
C ALA A 7 0.22 19.52 -3.58
N VAL A 8 -0.84 20.11 -3.03
CA VAL A 8 -0.72 21.28 -2.17
C VAL A 8 0.04 20.88 -0.91
N LYS A 9 1.13 21.59 -0.62
CA LYS A 9 1.94 21.28 0.55
C LYS A 9 1.29 21.78 1.81
N ARG A 10 1.28 20.95 2.84
CA ARG A 10 0.75 21.26 4.16
C ARG A 10 1.86 21.08 5.17
N GLU A 11 2.05 22.09 5.98
CA GLU A 11 3.16 22.04 6.93
C GLU A 11 2.91 21.05 8.05
N ARG A 12 3.97 20.35 8.42
CA ARG A 12 4.01 19.48 9.61
C ARG A 12 3.09 18.26 9.50
N ARG A 13 2.75 17.86 8.29
CA ARG A 13 1.98 16.67 8.00
C ARG A 13 2.84 15.66 7.28
N ILE A 14 2.41 14.42 7.28
CA ILE A 14 3.10 13.39 6.49
C ILE A 14 2.97 13.79 5.03
N ASP A 15 4.11 13.94 4.38
CA ASP A 15 4.18 14.41 3.01
C ASP A 15 4.52 13.29 2.04
N TYR A 16 5.31 12.32 2.49
CA TYR A 16 5.86 11.30 1.62
C TYR A 16 6.17 10.06 2.43
N VAL A 17 5.81 8.88 1.90
CA VAL A 17 6.11 7.60 2.57
C VAL A 17 6.97 6.77 1.63
N GLU A 18 8.09 6.28 2.13
CA GLU A 18 9.03 5.53 1.32
C GLU A 18 9.17 4.12 1.85
N PHE A 19 9.03 3.14 0.95
CA PHE A 19 9.12 1.72 1.27
C PHE A 19 10.35 1.13 0.57
N ALA A 20 11.06 0.23 1.23
CA ALA A 20 11.99 -0.65 0.54
C ALA A 20 11.18 -1.72 -0.21
N SER A 21 11.68 -2.17 -1.34
CA SER A 21 11.04 -3.26 -2.10
C SER A 21 12.13 -4.12 -2.74
N ARG A 22 11.96 -5.43 -2.65
CA ARG A 22 12.87 -6.34 -3.33
C ARG A 22 12.74 -6.25 -4.85
N ASP A 23 11.57 -5.79 -5.30
CA ASP A 23 11.27 -5.66 -6.73
C ASP A 23 10.32 -4.49 -6.93
N PRO A 24 10.85 -3.25 -7.11
CA PRO A 24 9.99 -2.09 -7.28
C PRO A 24 8.98 -2.19 -8.41
N ALA A 25 9.35 -2.86 -9.51
CA ALA A 25 8.41 -3.04 -10.63
C ALA A 25 7.24 -3.92 -10.23
N ALA A 26 7.48 -4.96 -9.44
CA ALA A 26 6.41 -5.83 -8.96
C ALA A 26 5.51 -5.10 -7.95
N SER A 27 6.09 -4.30 -7.06
CA SER A 27 5.32 -3.46 -6.15
C SER A 27 4.43 -2.50 -6.93
N ARG A 28 4.99 -1.85 -7.95
CA ARG A 28 4.23 -0.93 -8.79
C ARG A 28 3.02 -1.63 -9.42
N ARG A 29 3.26 -2.76 -10.10
CA ARG A 29 2.15 -3.47 -10.76
C ARG A 29 1.06 -3.85 -9.78
N PHE A 30 1.45 -4.30 -8.59
CA PHE A 30 0.51 -4.70 -7.57
C PHE A 30 -0.39 -3.53 -7.15
N PHE A 31 0.21 -2.41 -6.76
CA PHE A 31 -0.56 -1.27 -6.28
C PHE A 31 -1.35 -0.57 -7.40
N GLU A 32 -0.86 -0.62 -8.63
CA GLU A 32 -1.67 -0.14 -9.78
C GLU A 32 -2.93 -0.98 -9.93
N GLN A 33 -2.80 -2.29 -9.91
CA GLN A 33 -3.90 -3.18 -10.25
C GLN A 33 -4.88 -3.39 -9.09
N VAL A 34 -4.38 -3.45 -7.88
CA VAL A 34 -5.23 -3.71 -6.72
C VAL A 34 -5.86 -2.42 -6.18
N PHE A 35 -5.10 -1.35 -6.13
CA PHE A 35 -5.53 -0.11 -5.47
C PHE A 35 -5.69 1.08 -6.40
N GLY A 36 -5.28 0.97 -7.65
CA GLY A 36 -5.44 2.05 -8.60
C GLY A 36 -4.49 3.23 -8.40
N TRP A 37 -3.39 3.03 -7.70
CA TRP A 37 -2.39 4.08 -7.53
C TRP A 37 -1.71 4.40 -8.85
N ARG A 38 -1.22 5.62 -9.00
CA ARG A 38 -0.50 6.04 -10.19
C ARG A 38 0.98 6.10 -9.87
N PHE A 39 1.80 5.74 -10.87
CA PHE A 39 3.24 5.59 -10.68
C PHE A 39 4.04 6.29 -11.75
N GLU A 40 5.24 6.69 -11.37
CA GLU A 40 6.24 7.21 -12.30
C GLU A 40 7.58 6.61 -11.93
N ASP A 41 8.25 5.97 -12.91
CA ASP A 41 9.54 5.33 -12.67
C ASP A 41 10.69 6.34 -12.77
N TYR A 42 11.66 6.16 -11.89
CA TYR A 42 12.93 6.90 -11.92
C TYR A 42 14.05 5.87 -11.97
N GLY A 43 14.18 5.20 -13.12
CA GLY A 43 15.11 4.10 -13.28
C GLY A 43 14.56 2.79 -12.72
N PRO A 44 15.36 1.71 -12.79
CA PRO A 44 14.88 0.38 -12.36
C PRO A 44 14.80 0.21 -10.85
N ASP A 45 15.41 1.11 -10.08
CA ASP A 45 15.56 0.93 -8.64
C ASP A 45 14.65 1.84 -7.83
N TYR A 46 13.81 2.63 -8.48
CA TYR A 46 12.90 3.52 -7.78
C TYR A 46 11.64 3.80 -8.60
N THR A 47 10.49 3.75 -7.96
CA THR A 47 9.24 4.17 -8.57
C THR A 47 8.45 5.00 -7.55
N ALA A 48 7.92 6.13 -7.99
CA ALA A 48 7.15 7.03 -7.13
C ALA A 48 5.67 6.79 -7.35
N PHE A 49 4.89 6.91 -6.28
CA PHE A 49 3.44 6.71 -6.37
C PHE A 49 2.66 7.92 -5.87
N ASP A 50 1.43 7.97 -6.33
CA ASP A 50 0.43 8.93 -5.87
C ASP A 50 -0.87 8.15 -5.67
N ASP A 51 -1.37 8.12 -4.44
CA ASP A 51 -2.59 7.37 -4.12
C ASP A 51 -3.85 8.24 -4.21
N GLY A 52 -3.70 9.47 -4.65
CA GLY A 52 -4.81 10.43 -4.73
C GLY A 52 -4.84 11.42 -3.58
N GLY A 53 -4.00 11.24 -2.58
CA GLY A 53 -3.94 12.13 -1.43
C GLY A 53 -2.54 12.24 -0.85
N LEU A 54 -1.76 11.19 -0.97
CA LEU A 54 -0.40 11.12 -0.44
C LEU A 54 0.52 10.59 -1.52
N GLN A 55 1.75 11.08 -1.52
CA GLN A 55 2.79 10.60 -2.42
C GLN A 55 3.79 9.75 -1.65
N GLY A 56 4.51 8.93 -2.39
CA GLY A 56 5.56 8.12 -1.80
C GLY A 56 6.35 7.42 -2.87
N GLY A 57 7.11 6.41 -2.47
CA GLY A 57 7.92 5.66 -3.41
C GLY A 57 8.36 4.32 -2.86
N PHE A 58 8.87 3.51 -3.78
CA PHE A 58 9.49 2.22 -3.49
C PHE A 58 10.91 2.28 -4.02
N PHE A 59 11.89 2.09 -3.13
CA PHE A 59 13.29 1.98 -3.52
C PHE A 59 13.74 0.53 -3.40
N ARG A 60 14.69 0.11 -4.22
CA ARG A 60 15.19 -1.26 -4.16
C ARG A 60 15.93 -1.47 -2.85
N GLY A 61 15.45 -2.43 -2.07
CA GLY A 61 16.05 -2.75 -0.80
C GLY A 61 15.26 -3.85 -0.11
N GLU A 62 15.69 -4.21 1.09
CA GLU A 62 15.08 -5.29 1.85
C GLU A 62 14.04 -4.70 2.81
N PRO A 63 12.75 -5.01 2.62
CA PRO A 63 11.72 -4.48 3.51
C PRO A 63 11.70 -5.20 4.86
N ALA A 64 11.10 -4.55 5.85
CA ALA A 64 10.78 -5.17 7.13
C ALA A 64 9.26 -5.19 7.29
N THR A 65 8.76 -6.15 8.09
CA THR A 65 7.33 -6.26 8.38
C THR A 65 7.05 -5.74 9.79
N SER A 66 5.76 -5.62 10.14
CA SER A 66 5.37 -5.16 11.46
C SER A 66 5.88 -6.11 12.56
N ALA A 67 5.97 -7.40 12.27
CA ALA A 67 6.53 -8.38 13.19
C ALA A 67 8.00 -8.09 13.51
N SER A 68 8.71 -7.44 12.60
CA SER A 68 10.11 -7.05 12.78
C SER A 68 10.28 -5.63 13.31
N GLY A 69 9.18 -4.98 13.69
CA GLY A 69 9.21 -3.64 14.24
C GLY A 69 8.99 -2.51 13.24
N ALA A 70 8.68 -2.80 11.98
CA ALA A 70 8.37 -1.76 11.01
C ALA A 70 7.00 -1.16 11.29
N PRO A 71 6.78 0.11 10.96
CA PRO A 71 5.44 0.69 11.02
C PRO A 71 4.50 -0.05 10.09
N LEU A 72 3.24 -0.18 10.48
CA LEU A 72 2.22 -0.77 9.63
C LEU A 72 1.40 0.36 9.01
N VAL A 73 1.46 0.47 7.69
CA VAL A 73 0.66 1.43 6.94
C VAL A 73 -0.70 0.82 6.71
N VAL A 74 -1.75 1.53 7.08
CA VAL A 74 -3.12 1.03 7.04
C VAL A 74 -3.92 1.85 6.04
N LEU A 75 -4.49 1.17 5.05
CA LEU A 75 -5.34 1.76 4.02
C LEU A 75 -6.79 1.62 4.45
N TYR A 76 -7.67 2.37 3.81
CA TYR A 76 -9.10 2.28 4.04
C TYR A 76 -9.81 1.79 2.79
N ALA A 77 -10.83 0.94 2.97
CA ALA A 77 -11.74 0.59 1.90
C ALA A 77 -13.11 0.32 2.49
N ALA A 78 -14.16 0.68 1.75
CA ALA A 78 -15.51 0.42 2.22
C ALA A 78 -15.81 -1.08 2.22
N GLN A 79 -15.23 -1.85 1.30
CA GLN A 79 -15.49 -3.28 1.18
C GLN A 79 -14.18 -4.04 1.18
N LEU A 80 -14.05 -4.99 2.10
CA LEU A 80 -12.80 -5.74 2.26
C LEU A 80 -12.74 -7.00 1.41
N SER A 81 -13.85 -7.69 1.20
CA SER A 81 -13.84 -8.98 0.51
C SER A 81 -13.27 -8.90 -0.90
N PRO A 82 -13.72 -7.94 -1.76
CA PRO A 82 -13.12 -7.86 -3.10
C PRO A 82 -11.65 -7.51 -3.07
N LEU A 83 -11.19 -6.73 -2.09
CA LEU A 83 -9.77 -6.41 -2.00
C LEU A 83 -8.94 -7.60 -1.55
N GLN A 84 -9.44 -8.40 -0.62
CA GLN A 84 -8.73 -9.62 -0.23
C GLN A 84 -8.55 -10.53 -1.43
N ALA A 85 -9.59 -10.69 -2.24
CA ALA A 85 -9.51 -11.50 -3.45
C ALA A 85 -8.50 -10.93 -4.44
N ALA A 86 -8.51 -9.60 -4.64
CA ALA A 86 -7.60 -8.95 -5.57
C ALA A 86 -6.14 -9.06 -5.11
N VAL A 87 -5.90 -8.90 -3.81
CA VAL A 87 -4.55 -9.08 -3.26
C VAL A 87 -4.01 -10.46 -3.62
N LEU A 88 -4.80 -11.50 -3.40
CA LEU A 88 -4.38 -12.86 -3.71
C LEU A 88 -4.21 -13.08 -5.21
N ALA A 89 -5.10 -12.52 -6.01
CA ALA A 89 -5.05 -12.68 -7.46
C ALA A 89 -3.83 -12.00 -8.10
N HIS A 90 -3.29 -10.98 -7.46
CA HIS A 90 -2.18 -10.20 -8.01
C HIS A 90 -0.85 -10.45 -7.29
N GLY A 91 -0.72 -11.59 -6.63
CA GLY A 91 0.58 -12.02 -6.10
C GLY A 91 0.86 -11.66 -4.66
N GLY A 92 -0.09 -11.05 -3.96
CA GLY A 92 0.04 -10.81 -2.53
C GLY A 92 -0.38 -12.02 -1.71
N THR A 93 -0.06 -11.97 -0.43
CA THR A 93 -0.49 -12.99 0.52
C THR A 93 -1.13 -12.32 1.72
N LEU A 94 -2.01 -13.02 2.42
CA LEU A 94 -2.60 -12.49 3.64
C LEU A 94 -1.69 -12.88 4.80
N SER A 95 -1.03 -11.90 5.40
CA SER A 95 -0.22 -12.15 6.60
C SER A 95 -1.13 -12.27 7.82
N ARG A 96 -2.31 -11.68 7.77
CA ARG A 96 -3.32 -11.85 8.79
C ARG A 96 -4.71 -11.81 8.15
N PRO A 97 -5.49 -12.90 8.24
CA PRO A 97 -6.86 -12.90 7.71
C PRO A 97 -7.73 -11.85 8.40
N GLU A 98 -8.85 -11.53 7.79
CA GLU A 98 -9.75 -10.53 8.32
C GLU A 98 -10.13 -10.80 9.78
N PHE A 99 -10.06 -9.77 10.61
CA PHE A 99 -10.45 -9.85 12.01
C PHE A 99 -11.14 -8.56 12.41
N THR A 100 -11.94 -8.64 13.49
CA THR A 100 -12.64 -7.47 14.03
C THR A 100 -11.84 -6.86 15.16
N PHE A 101 -12.03 -5.55 15.32
CA PHE A 101 -11.45 -4.79 16.42
C PHE A 101 -12.48 -3.71 16.81
N PRO A 102 -12.28 -2.97 17.91
CA PRO A 102 -13.33 -2.05 18.39
C PRO A 102 -13.82 -1.01 17.39
N GLY A 103 -13.04 -0.63 16.39
CA GLY A 103 -13.45 0.37 15.41
C GLY A 103 -13.98 -0.21 14.10
N GLY A 104 -13.85 -1.51 13.89
CA GLY A 104 -14.24 -2.09 12.61
C GLY A 104 -13.63 -3.45 12.34
N ARG A 105 -13.19 -3.65 11.10
CA ARG A 105 -12.57 -4.88 10.61
C ARG A 105 -11.34 -4.54 9.80
N ARG A 106 -10.37 -5.44 9.74
CA ARG A 106 -9.22 -5.26 8.86
C ARG A 106 -8.56 -6.59 8.51
N PHE A 107 -7.75 -6.59 7.47
CA PHE A 107 -6.84 -7.68 7.16
C PHE A 107 -5.46 -7.12 6.90
N GLN A 108 -4.44 -7.95 6.96
CA GLN A 108 -3.06 -7.56 6.66
C GLN A 108 -2.53 -8.42 5.53
N PHE A 109 -1.72 -7.82 4.67
CA PHE A 109 -1.20 -8.51 3.50
C PHE A 109 0.26 -8.15 3.28
N VAL A 110 0.96 -9.03 2.56
CA VAL A 110 2.31 -8.77 2.09
C VAL A 110 2.26 -8.67 0.59
N GLU A 111 2.72 -7.55 0.03
CA GLU A 111 2.73 -7.35 -1.40
C GLU A 111 3.97 -8.00 -2.02
N PRO A 112 4.03 -8.18 -3.36
CA PRO A 112 5.11 -8.94 -4.00
C PRO A 112 6.53 -8.43 -3.73
N GLY A 113 6.69 -7.15 -3.43
CA GLY A 113 8.00 -6.61 -3.08
C GLY A 113 8.43 -6.86 -1.64
N GLY A 114 7.52 -7.39 -0.82
CA GLY A 114 7.80 -7.81 0.54
C GLY A 114 7.27 -6.90 1.63
N ASN A 115 6.57 -5.82 1.30
CA ASN A 115 6.02 -4.91 2.31
C ASN A 115 4.72 -5.43 2.87
N GLU A 116 4.55 -5.28 4.19
CA GLU A 116 3.29 -5.60 4.86
C GLU A 116 2.48 -4.32 5.08
N LEU A 117 1.22 -4.35 4.65
CA LEU A 117 0.27 -3.27 4.88
C LEU A 117 -1.04 -3.89 5.39
N ALA A 118 -1.97 -3.03 5.78
CA ALA A 118 -3.29 -3.48 6.20
C ALA A 118 -4.35 -2.66 5.48
N VAL A 119 -5.56 -3.19 5.44
CA VAL A 119 -6.74 -2.45 4.96
C VAL A 119 -7.82 -2.61 6.01
N TRP A 120 -8.46 -1.52 6.39
CA TRP A 120 -9.53 -1.54 7.37
C TRP A 120 -10.83 -0.98 6.80
N SER A 121 -11.91 -1.30 7.44
CA SER A 121 -13.23 -0.76 7.12
C SER A 121 -14.06 -0.70 8.40
N GLU A 122 -15.17 0.02 8.32
CA GLU A 122 -16.14 0.05 9.41
C GLU A 122 -16.73 -1.35 9.61
N ARG A 123 -17.33 -1.56 10.78
CA ARG A 123 -17.76 -2.89 11.19
C ARG A 123 -18.73 -3.56 10.23
N ASP A 124 -19.67 -2.82 9.69
CA ASP A 124 -20.74 -3.39 8.87
C ASP A 124 -20.46 -3.39 7.39
N ALA A 125 -19.26 -3.00 6.99
CA ALA A 125 -18.88 -3.05 5.58
C ALA A 125 -18.60 -4.49 5.17
N ASP A 126 -18.72 -4.74 3.87
CA ASP A 126 -18.43 -6.05 3.31
C ASP A 126 -16.94 -6.39 3.35
#